data_f834961c722f3749c2e4ba2523ab6ec2
#
_entry.id   f834961c722f3749c2e4ba2523ab6ec2
#
_cell.length_a   1.000
_cell.length_b   1.000
_cell.length_c   1.000
_cell.angle_alpha   90.00
_cell.angle_beta   90.00
_cell.angle_gamma   90.00
#
_symmetry.space_group_name_H-M   'P 1'
#
loop_
_entity.id
_entity.type
_entity.pdbx_description
1 polymer ?
#
loop_
_entity_poly.entity_id
_entity_poly.type
_entity_poly.pdbx_seq_one_letter_code
_entity_poly.pdbx_strand_id
1 'polypeptide(L)'
;MAIIMHPLTAKNGSPEYTADDYRHAINPLLLPSDGTAFNGLSGIRYGSPSPLVTVSGLTVTVKPHCGTISPWNGLGAYTYAITTNTTVQLADSTNNYKIAVTVEDPSQSHGTTPRGKVEVFTAGTPDSNINGLVIAKVNAGVVSDVAPMIRNSAILMARNLEQLNTIDAVDGQEAVTITDNAHYVWAEGQWVASYYYQHWTNWDLFINYLARIVRVECNGAKTGSGSWDTINAPFKVPDKCVPKRRLNTSVVVQNGGSTTKMLSVAPDGTVSLSNQGGAGSANSCLGGITYIY
;
A
#
# COMPACT_ATOMS: atom_id res chain seq x y z
N MET A 1 2.54 20.44 32.30
CA MET A 1 2.70 19.86 30.94
C MET A 1 4.13 19.34 30.87
N ALA A 2 4.35 18.03 30.75
CA ALA A 2 5.67 17.47 30.62
C ALA A 2 5.99 17.30 29.12
N ILE A 3 7.14 17.81 28.72
CA ILE A 3 7.70 17.57 27.37
C ILE A 3 8.70 16.43 27.51
N ILE A 4 8.44 15.33 26.80
CA ILE A 4 9.35 14.19 26.74
C ILE A 4 10.24 14.36 25.52
N MET A 5 11.54 14.42 25.73
CA MET A 5 12.53 14.56 24.66
C MET A 5 13.55 13.42 24.75
N HIS A 6 13.85 12.80 23.63
CA HIS A 6 14.82 11.72 23.52
C HIS A 6 15.83 11.99 22.40
N PRO A 7 17.09 11.56 22.56
CA PRO A 7 17.72 11.07 23.81
C PRO A 7 18.18 12.22 24.70
N LEU A 8 17.96 12.10 26.02
CA LEU A 8 18.51 13.01 27.02
C LEU A 8 19.37 12.19 28.02
N THR A 9 20.41 12.81 28.52
CA THR A 9 21.24 12.21 29.56
C THR A 9 20.94 12.90 30.89
N ALA A 10 20.68 12.13 31.93
CA ALA A 10 20.47 12.66 33.27
C ALA A 10 21.75 13.37 33.77
N LYS A 11 21.60 14.24 34.74
CA LYS A 11 22.71 15.02 35.34
C LYS A 11 23.87 14.17 35.83
N ASN A 12 23.60 12.94 36.26
CA ASN A 12 24.59 11.98 36.71
C ASN A 12 25.17 11.08 35.60
N GLY A 13 24.84 11.35 34.34
CA GLY A 13 25.31 10.58 33.18
C GLY A 13 24.52 9.31 32.87
N SER A 14 23.48 8.98 33.65
CA SER A 14 22.59 7.86 33.38
C SER A 14 21.28 8.35 32.79
N PRO A 15 20.73 7.73 31.74
CA PRO A 15 19.41 8.08 31.21
C PRO A 15 18.31 7.69 32.23
N GLU A 16 17.37 8.61 32.44
CA GLU A 16 16.21 8.39 33.30
C GLU A 16 14.93 8.35 32.45
N TYR A 17 14.72 7.23 31.78
CA TYR A 17 13.52 7.01 30.97
C TYR A 17 12.72 5.84 31.51
N THR A 18 11.42 6.06 31.66
CA THR A 18 10.49 4.98 31.91
C THR A 18 10.14 4.26 30.60
N ALA A 19 9.57 3.07 30.71
CA ALA A 19 9.04 2.37 29.54
C ALA A 19 7.93 3.18 28.84
N ASP A 20 7.14 3.95 29.63
CA ASP A 20 6.10 4.85 29.09
C ASP A 20 6.72 5.99 28.26
N ASP A 21 7.78 6.61 28.77
CA ASP A 21 8.48 7.67 28.04
C ASP A 21 9.00 7.15 26.70
N TYR A 22 9.56 5.94 26.69
CA TYR A 22 10.05 5.32 25.48
C TYR A 22 8.91 5.05 24.49
N ARG A 23 7.78 4.48 24.94
CA ARG A 23 6.60 4.26 24.09
C ARG A 23 6.09 5.56 23.47
N HIS A 24 5.99 6.63 24.28
CA HIS A 24 5.56 7.93 23.80
C HIS A 24 6.56 8.54 22.79
N ALA A 25 7.85 8.32 22.97
CA ALA A 25 8.88 8.82 22.06
C ALA A 25 8.87 8.14 20.69
N ILE A 26 8.57 6.84 20.62
CA ILE A 26 8.49 6.10 19.35
C ILE A 26 7.14 6.25 18.65
N ASN A 27 6.10 6.64 19.38
CA ASN A 27 4.73 6.70 18.84
C ASN A 27 4.59 7.58 17.58
N PRO A 28 5.26 8.74 17.47
CA PRO A 28 5.24 9.53 16.23
C PRO A 28 5.81 8.82 14.99
N LEU A 29 6.55 7.72 15.20
CA LEU A 29 7.09 6.89 14.11
C LEU A 29 6.12 5.78 13.69
N LEU A 30 5.00 5.63 14.37
CA LEU A 30 3.99 4.62 14.14
C LEU A 30 2.75 5.24 13.52
N LEU A 31 2.02 4.45 12.74
CA LEU A 31 0.72 4.88 12.20
C LEU A 31 -0.29 4.99 13.35
N PRO A 32 -1.09 6.06 13.41
CA PRO A 32 -2.14 6.19 14.42
C PRO A 32 -3.28 5.19 14.16
N SER A 33 -3.89 4.68 15.24
CA SER A 33 -4.99 3.71 15.12
C SER A 33 -6.37 4.34 15.00
N ASP A 34 -6.57 5.52 15.63
CA ASP A 34 -7.90 6.12 15.80
C ASP A 34 -7.90 7.66 15.76
N GLY A 35 -6.85 8.25 15.22
CA GLY A 35 -6.68 9.71 15.19
C GLY A 35 -6.23 10.32 16.51
N THR A 36 -5.95 9.52 17.55
CA THR A 36 -5.33 10.01 18.77
C THR A 36 -3.80 9.99 18.64
N ALA A 37 -3.14 10.97 19.25
CA ALA A 37 -1.69 11.13 19.13
C ALA A 37 -0.87 10.01 19.80
N PHE A 38 -1.49 9.20 20.66
CA PHE A 38 -0.79 8.25 21.51
C PHE A 38 -1.13 6.78 21.25
N ASN A 39 -2.03 6.49 20.30
CA ASN A 39 -2.38 5.12 19.95
C ASN A 39 -1.74 4.74 18.62
N GLY A 40 -0.80 3.80 18.66
CA GLY A 40 -0.23 3.21 17.46
C GLY A 40 -1.13 2.12 16.87
N LEU A 41 -1.15 1.97 15.56
CA LEU A 41 -1.86 0.89 14.89
C LEU A 41 -1.20 -0.46 15.23
N SER A 42 -1.97 -1.40 15.77
CA SER A 42 -1.51 -2.77 16.00
C SER A 42 -1.41 -3.56 14.69
N GLY A 43 -0.31 -4.28 14.49
CA GLY A 43 -0.13 -5.13 13.32
C GLY A 43 1.28 -5.65 13.17
N ILE A 44 1.48 -6.51 12.16
CA ILE A 44 2.77 -7.06 11.79
C ILE A 44 3.44 -6.20 10.72
N ARG A 45 4.77 -6.14 10.74
CA ARG A 45 5.51 -5.37 9.73
C ARG A 45 5.36 -6.01 8.36
N TYR A 46 5.15 -5.19 7.34
CA TYR A 46 5.16 -5.60 5.95
C TYR A 46 6.49 -6.31 5.58
N GLY A 47 6.41 -7.36 4.77
CA GLY A 47 7.56 -8.23 4.46
C GLY A 47 7.74 -9.38 5.44
N SER A 48 6.86 -9.52 6.44
CA SER A 48 6.80 -10.71 7.29
C SER A 48 6.45 -11.97 6.47
N PRO A 49 6.90 -13.16 6.90
CA PRO A 49 6.61 -14.41 6.18
C PRO A 49 5.11 -14.66 5.98
N SER A 50 4.73 -15.24 4.85
CA SER A 50 3.37 -15.74 4.63
C SER A 50 3.43 -17.20 4.17
N PRO A 51 2.74 -18.14 4.83
CA PRO A 51 2.00 -17.96 6.08
C PRO A 51 2.89 -17.64 7.27
N LEU A 52 2.43 -16.78 8.15
CA LEU A 52 3.10 -16.40 9.40
C LEU A 52 3.09 -17.51 10.42
N VAL A 53 1.98 -18.23 10.48
CA VAL A 53 1.72 -19.30 11.43
C VAL A 53 1.49 -20.61 10.66
N THR A 54 2.02 -21.70 11.19
CA THR A 54 1.79 -23.05 10.69
C THR A 54 1.38 -23.99 11.81
N VAL A 55 0.57 -25.00 11.50
CA VAL A 55 0.12 -26.01 12.49
C VAL A 55 0.53 -27.40 12.00
N SER A 56 1.06 -28.20 12.92
CA SER A 56 1.35 -29.62 12.69
C SER A 56 0.90 -30.42 13.91
N GLY A 57 -0.15 -31.19 13.77
CA GLY A 57 -0.84 -31.82 14.90
C GLY A 57 -1.37 -30.76 15.86
N LEU A 58 -0.95 -30.80 17.11
CA LEU A 58 -1.31 -29.80 18.14
C LEU A 58 -0.27 -28.66 18.26
N THR A 59 0.83 -28.75 17.53
CA THR A 59 1.91 -27.76 17.62
C THR A 59 1.68 -26.63 16.62
N VAL A 60 1.55 -25.42 17.13
CA VAL A 60 1.52 -24.18 16.37
C VAL A 60 2.94 -23.61 16.33
N THR A 61 3.44 -23.30 15.17
CA THR A 61 4.73 -22.62 14.97
C THR A 61 4.50 -21.23 14.42
N VAL A 62 4.97 -20.22 15.13
CA VAL A 62 4.99 -18.81 14.69
C VAL A 62 6.38 -18.49 14.17
N LYS A 63 6.46 -18.01 12.93
CA LYS A 63 7.73 -17.66 12.27
C LYS A 63 8.28 -16.33 12.76
N PRO A 64 9.60 -16.09 12.59
CA PRO A 64 10.23 -14.82 12.92
C PRO A 64 9.55 -13.65 12.21
N HIS A 65 9.22 -12.62 12.96
CA HIS A 65 8.62 -11.38 12.47
C HIS A 65 8.67 -10.30 13.55
N CYS A 66 8.32 -9.08 13.18
CA CYS A 66 8.17 -7.99 14.15
C CYS A 66 6.87 -7.22 13.88
N GLY A 67 6.46 -6.45 14.86
CA GLY A 67 5.23 -5.69 14.77
C GLY A 67 5.04 -4.71 15.92
N THR A 68 3.84 -4.18 16.00
CA THR A 68 3.40 -3.26 17.06
C THR A 68 2.10 -3.77 17.68
N ILE A 69 1.95 -3.52 18.96
CA ILE A 69 0.76 -3.86 19.74
C ILE A 69 0.39 -2.63 20.57
N SER A 70 -0.84 -2.17 20.44
CA SER A 70 -1.41 -1.07 21.22
C SER A 70 -2.66 -1.57 21.96
N PRO A 71 -2.48 -2.30 23.07
CA PRO A 71 -3.59 -2.98 23.73
C PRO A 71 -4.44 -2.05 24.59
N TRP A 72 -3.91 -0.88 24.96
CA TRP A 72 -4.57 0.07 25.84
C TRP A 72 -4.52 1.49 25.29
N ASN A 73 -5.62 2.20 25.40
CA ASN A 73 -5.75 3.57 24.90
C ASN A 73 -4.86 4.55 25.66
N GLY A 74 -4.15 5.40 24.93
CA GLY A 74 -3.38 6.52 25.47
C GLY A 74 -2.01 6.17 26.06
N LEU A 75 -1.60 4.91 26.03
CA LEU A 75 -0.35 4.45 26.67
C LEU A 75 0.79 4.22 25.68
N GLY A 76 0.59 4.55 24.42
CA GLY A 76 1.56 4.27 23.38
C GLY A 76 1.55 2.80 22.93
N ALA A 77 2.34 2.50 21.90
CA ALA A 77 2.43 1.17 21.34
C ALA A 77 3.69 0.43 21.84
N TYR A 78 3.54 -0.85 22.03
CA TYR A 78 4.66 -1.77 22.26
C TYR A 78 5.18 -2.26 20.93
N THR A 79 6.48 -2.18 20.71
CA THR A 79 7.14 -2.86 19.58
C THR A 79 7.63 -4.21 20.04
N TYR A 80 7.50 -5.23 19.19
CA TYR A 80 7.98 -6.56 19.47
C TYR A 80 8.73 -7.17 18.30
N ALA A 81 9.58 -8.15 18.59
CA ALA A 81 10.24 -8.98 17.59
C ALA A 81 10.28 -10.44 18.05
N ILE A 82 9.81 -11.35 17.22
CA ILE A 82 10.04 -12.79 17.34
C ILE A 82 11.21 -13.11 16.42
N THR A 83 12.37 -13.42 17.00
CA THR A 83 13.62 -13.58 16.22
C THR A 83 13.88 -15.01 15.77
N THR A 84 13.17 -15.98 16.36
CA THR A 84 13.26 -17.41 16.03
C THR A 84 11.87 -18.02 16.01
N ASN A 85 11.72 -19.18 15.35
CA ASN A 85 10.48 -19.93 15.42
C ASN A 85 10.07 -20.17 16.87
N THR A 86 8.85 -19.74 17.20
CA THR A 86 8.26 -19.89 18.54
C THR A 86 7.10 -20.87 18.46
N THR A 87 7.06 -21.86 19.35
CA THR A 87 6.00 -22.86 19.35
C THR A 87 5.08 -22.74 20.56
N VAL A 88 3.78 -22.95 20.31
CA VAL A 88 2.76 -23.09 21.35
C VAL A 88 1.88 -24.31 21.04
N GLN A 89 1.16 -24.82 22.05
CA GLN A 89 0.33 -26.01 21.90
C GLN A 89 -1.15 -25.66 21.90
N LEU A 90 -1.90 -26.28 20.99
CA LEU A 90 -3.36 -26.32 21.05
C LEU A 90 -3.80 -27.34 22.09
N ALA A 91 -4.92 -27.11 22.74
CA ALA A 91 -5.48 -28.07 23.68
C ALA A 91 -6.01 -29.34 22.98
N ASP A 92 -6.52 -29.18 21.76
CA ASP A 92 -7.03 -30.26 20.90
C ASP A 92 -6.99 -29.83 19.43
N SER A 93 -7.33 -30.74 18.50
CA SER A 93 -7.34 -30.50 17.07
C SER A 93 -8.71 -30.19 16.48
N THR A 94 -9.77 -30.20 17.29
CA THR A 94 -11.16 -30.09 16.84
C THR A 94 -11.77 -28.71 17.08
N ASN A 95 -11.30 -28.04 18.13
CA ASN A 95 -11.76 -26.70 18.45
C ASN A 95 -11.07 -25.62 17.58
N ASN A 96 -11.69 -24.46 17.57
CA ASN A 96 -11.16 -23.29 16.88
C ASN A 96 -10.42 -22.38 17.87
N TYR A 97 -9.30 -21.83 17.42
CA TYR A 97 -8.39 -21.05 18.25
C TYR A 97 -7.98 -19.73 17.60
N LYS A 98 -7.56 -18.79 18.44
CA LYS A 98 -6.83 -17.57 18.04
C LYS A 98 -5.41 -17.67 18.56
N ILE A 99 -4.45 -17.33 17.73
CA ILE A 99 -3.04 -17.21 18.09
C ILE A 99 -2.73 -15.73 18.20
N ALA A 100 -2.22 -15.31 19.35
CA ALA A 100 -1.94 -13.90 19.59
C ALA A 100 -0.52 -13.68 20.12
N VAL A 101 0.06 -12.54 19.80
CA VAL A 101 1.21 -11.97 20.51
C VAL A 101 0.66 -11.04 21.57
N THR A 102 0.94 -11.31 22.84
CA THR A 102 0.39 -10.60 24.00
C THR A 102 1.47 -9.88 24.78
N VAL A 103 1.06 -8.88 25.55
CA VAL A 103 1.91 -8.10 26.43
C VAL A 103 1.43 -8.27 27.87
N GLU A 104 2.34 -8.63 28.77
CA GLU A 104 2.18 -8.47 30.22
C GLU A 104 2.98 -7.25 30.68
N ASP A 105 2.29 -6.28 31.25
CA ASP A 105 2.91 -5.09 31.82
C ASP A 105 2.32 -4.82 33.25
N PRO A 106 3.06 -5.14 34.29
CA PRO A 106 2.60 -4.91 35.65
C PRO A 106 2.35 -3.45 35.99
N SER A 107 3.00 -2.51 35.30
CA SER A 107 2.76 -1.08 35.50
C SER A 107 1.35 -0.67 35.04
N GLN A 108 0.73 -1.47 34.16
CA GLN A 108 -0.64 -1.32 33.69
C GLN A 108 -1.62 -2.29 34.39
N SER A 109 -1.24 -2.87 35.51
CA SER A 109 -2.02 -3.88 36.24
C SER A 109 -2.28 -5.17 35.45
N HIS A 110 -1.44 -5.48 34.48
CA HIS A 110 -1.55 -6.67 33.63
C HIS A 110 -0.30 -7.56 33.82
N GLY A 111 -0.52 -8.73 34.41
CA GLY A 111 0.53 -9.69 34.69
C GLY A 111 1.40 -9.32 35.89
N THR A 112 2.39 -10.16 36.19
CA THR A 112 3.31 -10.01 37.33
C THR A 112 4.75 -9.76 36.86
N THR A 113 5.04 -10.02 35.62
CA THR A 113 6.39 -9.89 35.03
C THR A 113 6.29 -9.23 33.66
N PRO A 114 7.07 -8.15 33.39
CA PRO A 114 7.06 -7.51 32.07
C PRO A 114 7.56 -8.47 31.00
N ARG A 115 6.73 -8.79 30.00
CA ARG A 115 7.12 -9.66 28.89
C ARG A 115 6.12 -9.67 27.74
N GLY A 116 6.61 -10.03 26.55
CA GLY A 116 5.77 -10.47 25.43
C GLY A 116 5.67 -12.00 25.39
N LYS A 117 4.54 -12.51 24.94
CA LYS A 117 4.28 -13.95 24.79
C LYS A 117 3.58 -14.24 23.46
N VAL A 118 3.70 -15.49 23.00
CA VAL A 118 2.75 -16.06 22.04
C VAL A 118 1.78 -16.94 22.84
N GLU A 119 0.49 -16.69 22.70
CA GLU A 119 -0.56 -17.39 23.47
C GLU A 119 -1.67 -17.90 22.55
N VAL A 120 -2.33 -18.95 23.02
CA VAL A 120 -3.47 -19.58 22.36
C VAL A 120 -4.74 -19.25 23.14
N PHE A 121 -5.73 -18.73 22.45
CA PHE A 121 -7.05 -18.44 23.00
C PHE A 121 -8.10 -19.26 22.26
N THR A 122 -9.20 -19.62 22.92
CA THR A 122 -10.35 -20.18 22.23
C THR A 122 -10.95 -19.15 21.28
N ALA A 123 -11.53 -19.59 20.17
CA ALA A 123 -12.11 -18.68 19.16
C ALA A 123 -13.21 -17.76 19.73
N GLY A 124 -13.92 -18.23 20.77
CA GLY A 124 -14.96 -17.46 21.47
C GLY A 124 -14.44 -16.34 22.36
N THR A 125 -13.13 -16.29 22.68
CA THR A 125 -12.56 -15.19 23.47
C THR A 125 -12.71 -13.88 22.70
N PRO A 126 -13.38 -12.84 23.23
CA PRO A 126 -13.45 -11.53 22.59
C PRO A 126 -12.05 -10.93 22.40
N ASP A 127 -11.80 -10.26 21.28
CA ASP A 127 -10.49 -9.64 21.00
C ASP A 127 -10.16 -8.54 22.03
N SER A 128 -11.17 -7.88 22.59
CA SER A 128 -11.02 -6.90 23.69
C SER A 128 -10.48 -7.49 25.00
N ASN A 129 -10.57 -8.81 25.18
CA ASN A 129 -10.02 -9.51 26.34
C ASN A 129 -8.60 -10.06 26.09
N ILE A 130 -8.04 -9.79 24.91
CA ILE A 130 -6.69 -10.20 24.54
C ILE A 130 -5.80 -8.96 24.58
N ASN A 131 -4.91 -8.89 25.60
CA ASN A 131 -3.95 -7.80 25.72
C ASN A 131 -2.83 -7.96 24.67
N GLY A 132 -3.19 -7.88 23.39
CA GLY A 132 -2.27 -8.22 22.33
C GLY A 132 -2.84 -8.06 20.93
N LEU A 133 -2.15 -8.66 19.99
CA LEU A 133 -2.51 -8.72 18.59
C LEU A 133 -2.81 -10.17 18.19
N VAL A 134 -4.02 -10.45 17.74
CA VAL A 134 -4.36 -11.74 17.13
C VAL A 134 -3.68 -11.80 15.75
N ILE A 135 -2.74 -12.73 15.59
CA ILE A 135 -1.94 -12.86 14.36
C ILE A 135 -2.51 -13.91 13.42
N ALA A 136 -3.16 -14.95 13.96
CA ALA A 136 -3.78 -15.98 13.13
C ALA A 136 -5.02 -16.59 13.84
N LYS A 137 -5.89 -17.19 13.03
CA LYS A 137 -6.98 -18.07 13.47
C LYS A 137 -6.70 -19.48 12.98
N VAL A 138 -7.01 -20.46 13.84
CA VAL A 138 -6.93 -21.88 13.53
C VAL A 138 -8.33 -22.45 13.60
N ASN A 139 -8.89 -22.91 12.49
CA ASN A 139 -10.22 -23.49 12.39
C ASN A 139 -10.09 -24.95 11.93
N ALA A 140 -10.35 -25.91 12.83
CA ALA A 140 -10.21 -27.34 12.55
C ALA A 140 -8.85 -27.69 11.87
N GLY A 141 -7.75 -27.15 12.40
CA GLY A 141 -6.41 -27.36 11.88
C GLY A 141 -6.01 -26.49 10.66
N VAL A 142 -6.94 -25.74 10.09
CA VAL A 142 -6.65 -24.80 8.98
C VAL A 142 -6.29 -23.43 9.55
N VAL A 143 -5.12 -22.91 9.14
CA VAL A 143 -4.61 -21.62 9.59
C VAL A 143 -4.99 -20.52 8.61
N SER A 144 -5.40 -19.37 9.12
CA SER A 144 -5.52 -18.12 8.38
C SER A 144 -4.84 -16.99 9.13
N ASP A 145 -3.87 -16.32 8.50
CA ASP A 145 -3.27 -15.09 9.03
C ASP A 145 -4.33 -13.98 9.02
N VAL A 146 -4.49 -13.27 10.14
CA VAL A 146 -5.54 -12.25 10.29
C VAL A 146 -5.03 -10.89 10.73
N ALA A 147 -3.77 -10.79 11.17
CA ALA A 147 -3.19 -9.52 11.58
C ALA A 147 -3.01 -8.59 10.37
N PRO A 148 -3.35 -7.30 10.51
CA PRO A 148 -3.06 -6.34 9.47
C PRO A 148 -1.55 -6.20 9.27
N MET A 149 -1.12 -6.16 8.02
CA MET A 149 0.26 -5.80 7.70
C MET A 149 0.40 -4.29 7.72
N ILE A 150 1.26 -3.81 8.63
CA ILE A 150 1.54 -2.39 8.77
C ILE A 150 2.82 -2.09 7.98
N ARG A 151 2.71 -1.12 7.09
CA ARG A 151 3.87 -0.42 6.56
C ARG A 151 4.18 0.74 7.49
N ASN A 152 5.44 0.90 7.87
CA ASN A 152 5.90 2.23 8.23
C ASN A 152 5.86 3.05 6.94
N SER A 153 4.85 3.87 6.79
CA SER A 153 4.70 4.79 5.66
C SER A 153 5.58 6.02 5.83
N ALA A 154 6.85 5.84 6.21
CA ALA A 154 7.80 6.88 5.94
C ALA A 154 7.93 6.93 4.41
N ILE A 155 7.30 7.91 3.80
CA ILE A 155 7.54 8.26 2.41
C ILE A 155 9.03 8.59 2.33
N LEU A 156 9.78 7.79 1.57
CA LEU A 156 11.19 8.07 1.36
C LEU A 156 11.31 9.39 0.59
N MET A 157 12.19 10.24 1.03
CA MET A 157 12.52 11.46 0.29
C MET A 157 13.92 11.33 -0.31
N ALA A 158 13.99 11.35 -1.63
CA ALA A 158 15.25 11.36 -2.37
C ALA A 158 15.40 12.68 -3.14
N ARG A 159 16.60 13.07 -3.44
CA ARG A 159 16.85 14.29 -4.21
C ARG A 159 16.29 14.16 -5.63
N ASN A 160 16.53 13.01 -6.25
CA ASN A 160 16.11 12.67 -7.62
C ASN A 160 16.00 11.15 -7.76
N LEU A 161 15.55 10.68 -8.93
CA LEU A 161 15.40 9.25 -9.22
C LEU A 161 16.73 8.48 -9.17
N GLU A 162 17.86 9.10 -9.52
CA GLU A 162 19.18 8.47 -9.46
C GLU A 162 19.52 8.10 -8.00
N GLN A 163 19.36 9.04 -7.07
CA GLN A 163 19.51 8.75 -5.64
C GLN A 163 18.50 7.74 -5.14
N LEU A 164 17.26 7.83 -5.60
CA LEU A 164 16.21 6.89 -5.20
C LEU A 164 16.56 5.45 -5.61
N ASN A 165 17.14 5.26 -6.78
CA ASN A 165 17.58 3.95 -7.29
C ASN A 165 18.74 3.33 -6.50
N THR A 166 19.41 4.08 -5.60
CA THR A 166 20.43 3.53 -4.69
C THR A 166 19.85 3.01 -3.38
N ILE A 167 18.56 3.17 -3.16
CA ILE A 167 17.89 2.78 -1.91
C ILE A 167 17.19 1.44 -2.13
N ASP A 168 17.58 0.45 -1.34
CA ASP A 168 16.88 -0.82 -1.27
C ASP A 168 15.47 -0.58 -0.71
N ALA A 169 14.47 -1.11 -1.39
CA ALA A 169 13.08 -0.91 -1.03
C ALA A 169 12.31 -2.22 -1.09
N VAL A 170 11.12 -2.22 -0.49
CA VAL A 170 10.20 -3.35 -0.52
C VAL A 170 8.97 -2.98 -1.35
N ASP A 171 8.35 -3.99 -1.98
CA ASP A 171 7.16 -3.77 -2.83
C ASP A 171 6.11 -2.92 -2.12
N GLY A 172 5.72 -1.85 -2.84
CA GLY A 172 4.79 -0.82 -2.41
C GLY A 172 5.37 0.21 -1.43
N GLN A 173 6.66 0.26 -1.17
CA GLN A 173 7.29 1.42 -0.53
C GLN A 173 7.04 2.65 -1.39
N GLU A 174 6.63 3.75 -0.76
CA GLU A 174 6.41 5.03 -1.42
C GLU A 174 7.62 5.95 -1.27
N ALA A 175 7.87 6.76 -2.28
CA ALA A 175 8.93 7.77 -2.27
C ALA A 175 8.51 9.04 -3.01
N VAL A 176 9.14 10.16 -2.65
CA VAL A 176 9.03 11.44 -3.37
C VAL A 176 10.42 11.92 -3.73
N THR A 177 10.60 12.33 -4.97
CA THR A 177 11.81 13.03 -5.40
C THR A 177 11.63 14.54 -5.29
N ILE A 178 12.63 15.22 -4.68
CA ILE A 178 12.53 16.66 -4.36
C ILE A 178 12.68 17.51 -5.61
N THR A 179 13.56 17.11 -6.54
CA THR A 179 13.89 17.92 -7.72
C THR A 179 12.71 18.09 -8.68
N ASP A 180 11.94 17.04 -8.88
CA ASP A 180 10.84 16.96 -9.84
C ASP A 180 9.47 16.77 -9.17
N ASN A 181 9.45 16.69 -7.83
CA ASN A 181 8.25 16.47 -7.02
C ASN A 181 7.42 15.27 -7.51
N ALA A 182 8.13 14.23 -7.97
CA ALA A 182 7.50 13.03 -8.49
C ALA A 182 7.29 12.00 -7.39
N HIS A 183 6.15 11.33 -7.41
CA HIS A 183 5.82 10.23 -6.52
C HIS A 183 6.16 8.91 -7.17
N TYR A 184 6.80 8.02 -6.43
CA TYR A 184 7.20 6.69 -6.85
C TYR A 184 6.68 5.63 -5.89
N VAL A 185 6.49 4.43 -6.41
CA VAL A 185 6.20 3.22 -5.63
C VAL A 185 7.19 2.15 -6.06
N TRP A 186 7.79 1.46 -5.12
CA TRP A 186 8.62 0.30 -5.43
C TRP A 186 7.74 -0.87 -5.85
N ALA A 187 7.94 -1.39 -7.04
CA ALA A 187 7.21 -2.52 -7.57
C ALA A 187 8.10 -3.34 -8.51
N GLU A 188 8.05 -4.66 -8.39
CA GLU A 188 8.79 -5.58 -9.26
C GLU A 188 10.30 -5.27 -9.34
N GLY A 189 10.90 -4.91 -8.20
CA GLY A 189 12.35 -4.65 -8.09
C GLY A 189 12.80 -3.30 -8.64
N GLN A 190 11.92 -2.34 -8.83
CA GLN A 190 12.25 -1.00 -9.32
C GLN A 190 11.32 0.09 -8.79
N TRP A 191 11.78 1.33 -8.83
CA TRP A 191 10.93 2.48 -8.56
C TRP A 191 10.08 2.82 -9.79
N VAL A 192 8.77 2.76 -9.63
CA VAL A 192 7.79 3.10 -10.68
C VAL A 192 7.09 4.38 -10.28
N ALA A 193 7.04 5.36 -11.16
CA ALA A 193 6.26 6.57 -10.90
C ALA A 193 4.81 6.19 -10.61
N SER A 194 4.28 6.66 -9.48
CA SER A 194 2.87 6.42 -9.12
C SER A 194 1.90 7.14 -10.05
N TYR A 195 2.45 8.10 -10.74
CA TYR A 195 1.74 8.98 -11.66
C TYR A 195 2.63 9.28 -12.85
N TYR A 196 2.11 9.15 -14.05
CA TYR A 196 2.77 9.50 -15.30
C TYR A 196 1.86 10.42 -16.09
N TYR A 197 2.39 11.55 -16.51
CA TYR A 197 1.72 12.47 -17.44
C TYR A 197 2.70 12.90 -18.49
N GLN A 198 2.30 12.81 -19.74
CA GLN A 198 3.06 13.35 -20.86
C GLN A 198 2.12 13.97 -21.88
N HIS A 199 2.52 15.13 -22.35
CA HIS A 199 1.87 15.89 -23.41
C HIS A 199 2.64 15.78 -24.71
N TRP A 200 1.93 15.56 -25.79
CA TRP A 200 2.39 15.72 -27.19
C TRP A 200 1.46 16.72 -27.86
N THR A 201 1.90 17.36 -28.95
CA THR A 201 1.16 18.42 -29.69
C THR A 201 -0.30 18.06 -29.85
N ASN A 202 -1.12 17.54 -29.53
CA ASN A 202 -2.56 17.24 -29.71
C ASN A 202 -3.00 15.99 -28.94
N TRP A 203 -2.15 15.49 -28.06
CA TRP A 203 -2.41 14.27 -27.34
C TRP A 203 -1.89 14.35 -25.93
N ASP A 204 -2.63 13.75 -24.99
CA ASP A 204 -2.22 13.60 -23.62
C ASP A 204 -2.37 12.15 -23.17
N LEU A 205 -1.38 11.68 -22.43
CA LEU A 205 -1.41 10.39 -21.73
C LEU A 205 -1.22 10.63 -20.26
N PHE A 206 -2.16 10.15 -19.49
CA PHE A 206 -2.16 10.16 -18.06
C PHE A 206 -2.29 8.74 -17.53
N ILE A 207 -1.42 8.32 -16.59
CA ILE A 207 -1.48 7.04 -15.92
C ILE A 207 -1.37 7.26 -14.42
N ASN A 208 -2.34 6.77 -13.67
CA ASN A 208 -2.23 6.62 -12.23
C ASN A 208 -2.01 5.14 -11.92
N TYR A 209 -0.79 4.77 -11.59
CA TYR A 209 -0.41 3.38 -11.32
C TYR A 209 -1.03 2.85 -10.03
N LEU A 210 -1.23 3.70 -9.01
CA LEU A 210 -1.86 3.30 -7.75
C LEU A 210 -3.35 3.01 -7.91
N ALA A 211 -4.07 3.88 -8.62
CA ALA A 211 -5.49 3.72 -8.90
C ALA A 211 -5.77 2.80 -10.10
N ARG A 212 -4.71 2.36 -10.82
CA ARG A 212 -4.80 1.58 -12.06
C ARG A 212 -5.67 2.23 -13.12
N ILE A 213 -5.57 3.55 -13.26
CA ILE A 213 -6.35 4.35 -14.21
C ILE A 213 -5.44 4.84 -15.33
N VAL A 214 -5.89 4.67 -16.57
CA VAL A 214 -5.31 5.30 -17.75
C VAL A 214 -6.32 6.26 -18.32
N ARG A 215 -5.87 7.46 -18.69
CA ARG A 215 -6.63 8.45 -19.45
C ARG A 215 -5.82 8.86 -20.66
N VAL A 216 -6.42 8.72 -21.83
CA VAL A 216 -5.88 9.17 -23.11
C VAL A 216 -6.78 10.26 -23.62
N GLU A 217 -6.22 11.38 -24.02
CA GLU A 217 -6.97 12.50 -24.59
C GLU A 217 -6.41 12.89 -25.96
N CYS A 218 -7.30 13.25 -26.86
CA CYS A 218 -6.97 13.99 -28.06
C CYS A 218 -7.48 15.43 -27.93
N ASN A 219 -6.58 16.38 -28.13
CA ASN A 219 -6.90 17.81 -28.02
C ASN A 219 -6.34 18.54 -29.26
N GLY A 220 -7.15 18.65 -30.30
CA GLY A 220 -6.76 19.24 -31.56
C GLY A 220 -6.22 18.27 -32.62
N ALA A 221 -6.18 16.95 -32.34
CA ALA A 221 -5.76 15.94 -33.30
C ALA A 221 -6.68 15.93 -34.52
N LYS A 222 -6.11 15.72 -35.73
CA LYS A 222 -6.80 15.74 -37.00
C LYS A 222 -6.53 14.46 -37.77
N THR A 223 -7.56 13.88 -38.35
CA THR A 223 -7.45 12.83 -39.38
C THR A 223 -7.37 13.46 -40.78
N GLY A 224 -7.13 12.66 -41.79
CA GLY A 224 -7.38 13.08 -43.17
C GLY A 224 -8.86 13.29 -43.49
N SER A 225 -9.18 13.63 -44.73
CA SER A 225 -10.54 13.90 -45.20
C SER A 225 -11.30 12.67 -45.73
N GLY A 226 -10.66 11.52 -45.81
CA GLY A 226 -11.28 10.27 -46.23
C GLY A 226 -12.26 9.71 -45.20
N SER A 227 -13.27 8.97 -45.65
CA SER A 227 -14.34 8.44 -44.80
C SER A 227 -13.85 7.56 -43.62
N TRP A 228 -12.70 6.91 -43.78
CA TRP A 228 -12.13 5.97 -42.80
C TRP A 228 -10.67 6.31 -42.44
N ASP A 229 -10.24 7.52 -42.78
CA ASP A 229 -8.88 7.93 -42.44
C ASP A 229 -8.62 7.80 -40.97
N THR A 230 -7.46 7.22 -40.66
CA THR A 230 -7.01 6.93 -39.30
C THR A 230 -5.63 7.51 -39.09
N ILE A 231 -5.40 8.09 -37.92
CA ILE A 231 -4.08 8.46 -37.44
C ILE A 231 -3.83 7.75 -36.11
N ASN A 232 -2.57 7.41 -35.87
CA ASN A 232 -2.14 6.92 -34.56
C ASN A 232 -1.56 8.07 -33.73
N ALA A 233 -1.73 7.98 -32.42
CA ALA A 233 -1.01 8.84 -31.50
C ALA A 233 0.51 8.57 -31.61
N PRO A 234 1.36 9.54 -31.27
CA PRO A 234 2.82 9.39 -31.35
C PRO A 234 3.39 8.51 -30.23
N PHE A 235 2.54 7.86 -29.44
CA PHE A 235 2.89 6.98 -28.34
C PHE A 235 2.02 5.73 -28.33
N LYS A 236 2.44 4.76 -27.52
CA LYS A 236 1.62 3.63 -27.10
C LYS A 236 1.40 3.69 -25.59
N VAL A 237 0.26 3.18 -25.13
CA VAL A 237 0.06 2.89 -23.71
C VAL A 237 1.03 1.78 -23.32
N PRO A 238 1.76 1.88 -22.18
CA PRO A 238 2.67 0.84 -21.73
C PRO A 238 1.98 -0.52 -21.56
N ASP A 239 2.66 -1.61 -21.90
CA ASP A 239 2.11 -2.98 -21.94
C ASP A 239 1.40 -3.39 -20.64
N LYS A 240 1.91 -2.94 -19.49
CA LYS A 240 1.30 -3.20 -18.16
C LYS A 240 -0.04 -2.49 -17.94
N CYS A 241 -0.34 -1.47 -18.75
CA CYS A 241 -1.50 -0.59 -18.61
C CYS A 241 -2.51 -0.72 -19.74
N VAL A 242 -2.31 -1.65 -20.67
CA VAL A 242 -3.19 -1.83 -21.82
C VAL A 242 -4.55 -2.41 -21.42
N PRO A 243 -5.63 -2.04 -22.11
CA PRO A 243 -6.93 -2.64 -21.85
C PRO A 243 -6.99 -4.09 -22.39
N LYS A 244 -7.73 -4.96 -21.70
CA LYS A 244 -7.92 -6.37 -22.14
C LYS A 244 -8.64 -6.52 -23.48
N ARG A 245 -9.37 -5.51 -23.92
CA ARG A 245 -10.08 -5.45 -25.21
C ARG A 245 -9.98 -4.03 -25.76
N ARG A 246 -10.18 -3.88 -27.07
CA ARG A 246 -10.24 -2.55 -27.70
C ARG A 246 -11.37 -1.72 -27.07
N LEU A 247 -11.01 -0.53 -26.64
CA LEU A 247 -11.94 0.48 -26.13
C LEU A 247 -12.12 1.56 -27.20
N ASN A 248 -13.35 2.01 -27.38
CA ASN A 248 -13.73 3.02 -28.35
C ASN A 248 -14.64 4.05 -27.69
N THR A 249 -14.47 5.31 -28.06
CA THR A 249 -15.38 6.40 -27.71
C THR A 249 -15.52 7.39 -28.86
N SER A 250 -16.70 7.97 -29.00
CA SER A 250 -16.90 9.09 -29.91
C SER A 250 -16.31 10.35 -29.35
N VAL A 251 -15.65 11.14 -30.16
CA VAL A 251 -15.06 12.43 -29.79
C VAL A 251 -15.73 13.59 -30.52
N VAL A 252 -15.71 14.76 -29.91
CA VAL A 252 -16.30 15.98 -30.47
C VAL A 252 -15.39 16.52 -31.56
N VAL A 253 -15.98 16.83 -32.70
CA VAL A 253 -15.30 17.50 -33.82
C VAL A 253 -15.49 18.99 -33.66
N GLN A 254 -14.40 19.76 -33.66
CA GLN A 254 -14.42 21.20 -33.55
C GLN A 254 -14.82 21.84 -34.91
N ASN A 255 -15.53 22.95 -34.86
CA ASN A 255 -15.96 23.75 -36.01
C ASN A 255 -16.95 23.07 -36.96
N GLY A 256 -17.80 22.23 -36.44
CA GLY A 256 -18.94 21.69 -37.17
C GLY A 256 -18.60 20.59 -38.17
N GLY A 257 -19.59 19.82 -38.46
CA GLY A 257 -19.54 18.69 -39.38
C GLY A 257 -20.34 17.51 -38.82
N SER A 258 -21.02 16.81 -39.70
CA SER A 258 -21.78 15.60 -39.36
C SER A 258 -20.87 14.37 -39.18
N THR A 259 -19.56 14.53 -39.29
CA THR A 259 -18.61 13.41 -39.24
C THR A 259 -18.30 13.06 -37.81
N THR A 260 -18.63 11.85 -37.40
CA THR A 260 -18.23 11.29 -36.11
C THR A 260 -16.79 10.80 -36.20
N LYS A 261 -15.98 11.11 -35.20
CA LYS A 261 -14.66 10.52 -35.04
C LYS A 261 -14.66 9.63 -33.84
N MET A 262 -13.86 8.58 -33.91
CA MET A 262 -13.71 7.59 -32.85
C MET A 262 -12.26 7.55 -32.34
N LEU A 263 -12.10 7.76 -31.08
CA LEU A 263 -10.85 7.50 -30.35
C LEU A 263 -10.86 6.06 -29.88
N SER A 264 -9.77 5.34 -30.11
CA SER A 264 -9.62 3.93 -29.75
C SER A 264 -8.33 3.69 -29.01
N VAL A 265 -8.37 2.78 -28.02
CA VAL A 265 -7.19 2.21 -27.39
C VAL A 265 -7.25 0.69 -27.56
N ALA A 266 -6.23 0.12 -28.19
CA ALA A 266 -6.15 -1.30 -28.50
C ALA A 266 -5.38 -2.09 -27.41
N PRO A 267 -5.55 -3.42 -27.34
CA PRO A 267 -4.83 -4.26 -26.37
C PRO A 267 -3.31 -4.30 -26.54
N ASP A 268 -2.79 -3.89 -27.70
CA ASP A 268 -1.35 -3.73 -27.98
C ASP A 268 -0.82 -2.33 -27.62
N GLY A 269 -1.62 -1.53 -26.91
CA GLY A 269 -1.29 -0.18 -26.49
C GLY A 269 -1.46 0.88 -27.60
N THR A 270 -1.81 0.52 -28.83
CA THR A 270 -1.99 1.47 -29.91
C THR A 270 -3.19 2.38 -29.63
N VAL A 271 -2.96 3.68 -29.71
CA VAL A 271 -4.00 4.72 -29.61
C VAL A 271 -4.23 5.26 -31.03
N SER A 272 -5.48 5.30 -31.45
CA SER A 272 -5.84 5.77 -32.79
C SER A 272 -7.09 6.63 -32.78
N LEU A 273 -7.14 7.56 -33.71
CA LEU A 273 -8.29 8.40 -34.04
C LEU A 273 -8.69 8.12 -35.46
N SER A 274 -9.96 7.81 -35.73
CA SER A 274 -10.47 7.49 -37.04
C SER A 274 -11.77 8.23 -37.39
N ASN A 275 -11.96 8.55 -38.64
CA ASN A 275 -13.28 8.93 -39.16
C ASN A 275 -14.19 7.70 -39.17
N GLN A 276 -15.51 7.90 -39.02
CA GLN A 276 -16.47 6.80 -38.92
C GLN A 276 -17.50 6.89 -40.06
N GLY A 277 -17.03 6.70 -41.28
CA GLY A 277 -17.86 6.74 -42.47
C GLY A 277 -18.31 8.16 -42.89
N GLY A 278 -19.03 8.24 -43.95
CA GLY A 278 -19.46 9.52 -44.52
C GLY A 278 -18.31 10.33 -45.13
N ALA A 279 -18.56 11.61 -45.40
CA ALA A 279 -17.50 12.51 -45.80
C ALA A 279 -16.56 12.77 -44.64
N GLY A 280 -15.30 12.40 -44.78
CA GLY A 280 -14.29 12.66 -43.79
C GLY A 280 -14.09 14.13 -43.49
N SER A 281 -13.61 14.47 -42.31
CA SER A 281 -13.33 15.85 -41.93
C SER A 281 -11.91 15.95 -41.38
N ALA A 282 -11.13 16.85 -41.95
CA ALA A 282 -9.82 17.23 -41.46
C ALA A 282 -9.90 18.15 -40.21
N ASN A 283 -11.08 18.42 -39.69
CA ASN A 283 -11.25 19.25 -38.50
C ASN A 283 -10.65 18.56 -37.24
N SER A 284 -10.14 19.39 -36.37
CA SER A 284 -9.61 18.94 -35.09
C SER A 284 -10.72 18.37 -34.19
N CYS A 285 -10.36 17.47 -33.29
CA CYS A 285 -11.28 16.88 -32.35
C CYS A 285 -10.80 17.05 -30.92
N LEU A 286 -11.76 16.91 -30.00
CA LEU A 286 -11.55 16.96 -28.56
C LEU A 286 -12.28 15.78 -27.89
N GLY A 287 -11.60 15.03 -27.08
CA GLY A 287 -12.20 13.95 -26.28
C GLY A 287 -11.17 13.04 -25.66
N GLY A 288 -11.63 12.11 -24.86
CA GLY A 288 -10.74 11.18 -24.17
C GLY A 288 -11.40 9.87 -23.80
N ILE A 289 -10.57 8.87 -23.53
CA ILE A 289 -10.93 7.58 -22.94
C ILE A 289 -10.27 7.47 -21.57
N THR A 290 -11.05 7.12 -20.58
CA THR A 290 -10.55 6.75 -19.25
C THR A 290 -10.96 5.32 -18.95
N TYR A 291 -10.03 4.48 -18.46
CA TYR A 291 -10.30 3.09 -18.12
C TYR A 291 -9.42 2.61 -16.96
N ILE A 292 -9.82 1.49 -16.37
CA ILE A 292 -9.07 0.74 -15.34
C ILE A 292 -8.45 -0.48 -16.05
N TYR A 293 -7.16 -0.76 -15.82
CA TYR A 293 -6.42 -1.87 -16.45
C TYR A 293 -6.11 -3.01 -15.49
#